data_19d5667cd6cf065362fb44d1a90172e3
#
_entry.id   19d5667cd6cf065362fb44d1a90172e3
#
_cell.length_a   1.000
_cell.length_b   1.000
_cell.length_c   1.000
_cell.angle_alpha   90.00
_cell.angle_beta   90.00
_cell.angle_gamma   90.00
#
_symmetry.space_group_name_H-M   'P 1'
#
loop_
_entity.id
_entity.type
_entity.pdbx_description
1 polymer ?
#
loop_
_entity_poly.entity_id
_entity_poly.type
_entity_poly.pdbx_seq_one_letter_code
_entity_poly.pdbx_strand_id
1 'polypeptide(L)'
;MSSKILVVGHRNPDNDSIAAAVGYAHLKNALAARDGEADAVEYVPARLGPLPVESAWILEQNDIAEPVLIENVNPVERDGEEVKQKVILVDHNEIGQAAPGIENADVVEIIDHHRIADVSTANPILFLNLPIGSTATIVTLQFRQTGIELPDSIARVLLSAILTDTVIMKSPTCTQVDVDQVNFLADKLGIDAVEYGMDIFRTRGGEDKMPIAKLVEADSKEFKVNDDVTVLIAQRETVDLPTVMAREAEIRDHMKKLVEDNGYEFALLLVTDILAERS
;
A
#
# COMPACT_ATOMS: atom_id res chain seq x y z
N MET A 1 5.84 20.30 -26.64
CA MET A 1 5.90 19.87 -25.22
C MET A 1 5.41 18.43 -25.15
N SER A 2 6.06 17.58 -24.36
CA SER A 2 5.61 16.19 -24.17
C SER A 2 4.21 16.15 -23.57
N SER A 3 3.42 15.15 -23.97
CA SER A 3 2.13 14.87 -23.34
C SER A 3 2.38 14.21 -21.99
N LYS A 4 1.88 14.80 -20.89
CA LYS A 4 1.99 14.17 -19.57
C LYS A 4 0.84 13.20 -19.32
N ILE A 5 1.17 12.03 -18.81
CA ILE A 5 0.22 11.01 -18.36
C ILE A 5 0.50 10.77 -16.87
N LEU A 6 -0.50 11.01 -16.03
CA LEU A 6 -0.38 10.78 -14.59
C LEU A 6 -0.58 9.29 -14.29
N VAL A 7 0.32 8.70 -13.50
CA VAL A 7 0.16 7.36 -12.95
C VAL A 7 -0.21 7.52 -11.48
N VAL A 8 -1.44 7.20 -11.12
CA VAL A 8 -1.99 7.57 -9.82
C VAL A 8 -2.68 6.39 -9.14
N GLY A 9 -2.36 6.19 -7.86
CA GLY A 9 -3.03 5.24 -6.99
C GLY A 9 -4.30 5.83 -6.34
N HIS A 10 -4.88 5.08 -5.41
CA HIS A 10 -6.13 5.44 -4.74
C HIS A 10 -5.98 6.61 -3.75
N ARG A 11 -7.12 7.18 -3.33
CA ARG A 11 -7.19 8.16 -2.22
C ARG A 11 -6.69 7.55 -0.93
N ASN A 12 -6.06 8.40 -0.08
CA ASN A 12 -5.39 7.95 1.14
C ASN A 12 -4.43 6.79 0.83
N PRO A 13 -3.41 7.07 0.01
CA PRO A 13 -2.56 6.04 -0.54
C PRO A 13 -1.88 5.22 0.56
N ASP A 14 -1.79 3.93 0.35
CA ASP A 14 -0.91 3.04 1.08
C ASP A 14 0.43 2.85 0.35
N ASN A 15 1.25 1.92 0.81
CA ASN A 15 2.55 1.70 0.21
C ASN A 15 2.45 1.06 -1.20
N ASP A 16 1.44 0.21 -1.46
CA ASP A 16 1.27 -0.40 -2.79
C ASP A 16 0.84 0.63 -3.82
N SER A 17 -0.09 1.51 -3.47
CA SER A 17 -0.52 2.64 -4.29
C SER A 17 0.64 3.54 -4.72
N ILE A 18 1.55 3.87 -3.80
CA ILE A 18 2.73 4.70 -4.07
C ILE A 18 3.76 3.95 -4.91
N ALA A 19 4.08 2.73 -4.52
CA ALA A 19 5.11 1.93 -5.19
C ALA A 19 4.69 1.52 -6.61
N ALA A 20 3.42 1.14 -6.80
CA ALA A 20 2.89 0.84 -8.12
C ALA A 20 2.93 2.06 -9.04
N ALA A 21 2.57 3.26 -8.53
CA ALA A 21 2.65 4.48 -9.32
C ALA A 21 4.10 4.80 -9.74
N VAL A 22 5.06 4.72 -8.83
CA VAL A 22 6.48 4.95 -9.10
C VAL A 22 7.03 3.90 -10.07
N GLY A 23 6.82 2.62 -9.76
CA GLY A 23 7.34 1.52 -10.56
C GLY A 23 6.77 1.48 -11.98
N TYR A 24 5.44 1.68 -12.10
CA TYR A 24 4.79 1.65 -13.41
C TYR A 24 5.13 2.88 -14.26
N ALA A 25 5.22 4.07 -13.66
CA ALA A 25 5.68 5.26 -14.38
C ALA A 25 7.11 5.07 -14.89
N HIS A 26 8.00 4.49 -14.08
CA HIS A 26 9.37 4.16 -14.52
C HIS A 26 9.37 3.20 -15.71
N LEU A 27 8.62 2.10 -15.61
CA LEU A 27 8.49 1.12 -16.70
C LEU A 27 7.98 1.77 -17.99
N LYS A 28 6.93 2.59 -17.92
CA LYS A 28 6.33 3.24 -19.08
C LYS A 28 7.27 4.25 -19.73
N ASN A 29 8.03 5.03 -18.94
CA ASN A 29 9.04 5.94 -19.46
C ASN A 29 10.18 5.16 -20.16
N ALA A 30 10.63 4.05 -19.59
CA ALA A 30 11.65 3.21 -20.20
C ALA A 30 11.16 2.56 -21.51
N LEU A 31 9.88 2.13 -21.56
CA LEU A 31 9.26 1.64 -22.79
C LEU A 31 9.17 2.73 -23.85
N ALA A 32 8.73 3.94 -23.49
CA ALA A 32 8.68 5.08 -24.41
C ALA A 32 10.07 5.44 -24.95
N ALA A 33 11.09 5.37 -24.10
CA ALA A 33 12.48 5.61 -24.54
C ALA A 33 12.96 4.52 -25.51
N ARG A 34 12.68 3.24 -25.23
CA ARG A 34 13.01 2.12 -26.13
C ARG A 34 12.35 2.27 -27.49
N ASP A 35 11.09 2.72 -27.50
CA ASP A 35 10.26 2.81 -28.71
C ASP A 35 10.45 4.17 -29.45
N GLY A 36 11.31 5.07 -28.94
CA GLY A 36 11.65 6.36 -29.55
C GLY A 36 10.60 7.45 -29.30
N GLU A 37 9.77 7.30 -28.28
CA GLU A 37 8.66 8.20 -27.93
C GLU A 37 8.95 9.09 -26.69
N ALA A 38 10.17 9.04 -26.14
CA ALA A 38 10.52 9.76 -24.90
C ALA A 38 10.28 11.29 -24.98
N ASP A 39 10.44 11.89 -26.15
CA ASP A 39 10.18 13.32 -26.36
C ASP A 39 8.67 13.64 -26.53
N ALA A 40 7.86 12.63 -26.81
CA ALA A 40 6.44 12.76 -27.08
C ALA A 40 5.56 12.58 -25.85
N VAL A 41 5.97 11.71 -24.91
CA VAL A 41 5.20 11.35 -23.72
C VAL A 41 6.08 11.26 -22.48
N GLU A 42 5.53 11.72 -21.34
CA GLU A 42 6.13 11.64 -20.01
C GLU A 42 5.12 11.02 -19.05
N TYR A 43 5.48 9.90 -18.41
CA TYR A 43 4.67 9.27 -17.37
C TYR A 43 5.13 9.77 -15.99
N VAL A 44 4.22 10.41 -15.26
CA VAL A 44 4.52 11.10 -14.01
C VAL A 44 3.82 10.37 -12.86
N PRO A 45 4.58 9.82 -11.88
CA PRO A 45 3.94 9.22 -10.71
C PRO A 45 3.28 10.32 -9.86
N ALA A 46 2.03 10.08 -9.46
CA ALA A 46 1.23 11.02 -8.70
C ALA A 46 0.56 10.35 -7.49
N ARG A 47 0.20 11.14 -6.48
CA ARG A 47 -0.47 10.68 -5.26
C ARG A 47 -1.62 11.58 -4.85
N LEU A 48 -2.59 10.99 -4.15
CA LEU A 48 -3.80 11.64 -3.64
C LEU A 48 -3.80 11.64 -2.09
N GLY A 49 -3.05 12.54 -1.50
CA GLY A 49 -2.95 12.66 -0.05
C GLY A 49 -1.52 12.58 0.49
N PRO A 50 -1.36 12.53 1.82
CA PRO A 50 -0.05 12.45 2.44
C PRO A 50 0.62 11.11 2.12
N LEU A 51 1.96 11.11 2.06
CA LEU A 51 2.72 9.87 1.96
C LEU A 51 2.58 9.08 3.28
N PRO A 52 2.35 7.76 3.21
CA PRO A 52 2.59 6.88 4.35
C PRO A 52 4.03 6.99 4.86
N VAL A 53 4.22 6.83 6.17
CA VAL A 53 5.55 6.98 6.80
C VAL A 53 6.55 5.99 6.20
N GLU A 54 6.12 4.75 6.00
CA GLU A 54 6.93 3.71 5.35
C GLU A 54 7.29 4.05 3.91
N SER A 55 6.33 4.56 3.12
CA SER A 55 6.60 4.96 1.73
C SER A 55 7.60 6.11 1.67
N ALA A 56 7.46 7.12 2.54
CA ALA A 56 8.42 8.22 2.62
C ALA A 56 9.83 7.71 2.94
N TRP A 57 9.94 6.83 3.94
CA TRP A 57 11.22 6.21 4.31
C TRP A 57 11.83 5.40 3.16
N ILE A 58 11.03 4.57 2.47
CA ILE A 58 11.48 3.75 1.35
C ILE A 58 11.99 4.61 0.19
N LEU A 59 11.26 5.66 -0.18
CA LEU A 59 11.65 6.56 -1.25
C LEU A 59 12.95 7.29 -0.92
N GLU A 60 13.09 7.81 0.32
CA GLU A 60 14.30 8.48 0.80
C GLU A 60 15.53 7.55 0.79
N GLN A 61 15.37 6.30 1.29
CA GLN A 61 16.48 5.32 1.31
C GLN A 61 16.96 4.91 -0.09
N ASN A 62 16.18 5.17 -1.12
CA ASN A 62 16.48 4.78 -2.50
C ASN A 62 16.71 5.98 -3.45
N ASP A 63 16.86 7.21 -2.91
CA ASP A 63 17.04 8.45 -3.67
C ASP A 63 15.96 8.66 -4.75
N ILE A 64 14.72 8.27 -4.47
CA ILE A 64 13.57 8.42 -5.37
C ILE A 64 12.74 9.62 -4.93
N ALA A 65 12.46 10.53 -5.87
CA ALA A 65 11.61 11.67 -5.62
C ALA A 65 10.17 11.23 -5.27
N GLU A 66 9.54 11.96 -4.34
CA GLU A 66 8.14 11.73 -4.00
C GLU A 66 7.24 11.89 -5.24
N PRO A 67 6.21 11.01 -5.41
CA PRO A 67 5.16 11.23 -6.39
C PRO A 67 4.51 12.61 -6.24
N VAL A 68 4.17 13.23 -7.36
CA VAL A 68 3.56 14.57 -7.36
C VAL A 68 2.22 14.53 -6.60
N LEU A 69 2.08 15.38 -5.59
CA LEU A 69 0.78 15.54 -4.93
C LEU A 69 -0.19 16.25 -5.87
N ILE A 70 -1.32 15.61 -6.14
CA ILE A 70 -2.41 16.20 -6.92
C ILE A 70 -3.69 16.26 -6.09
N GLU A 71 -4.54 17.22 -6.38
CA GLU A 71 -5.85 17.37 -5.73
C GLU A 71 -6.97 16.81 -6.59
N ASN A 72 -6.83 16.85 -7.90
CA ASN A 72 -7.81 16.40 -8.87
C ASN A 72 -7.18 16.14 -10.25
N VAL A 73 -7.97 15.55 -11.14
CA VAL A 73 -7.61 15.30 -12.55
C VAL A 73 -8.61 15.96 -13.52
N ASN A 74 -9.21 17.06 -13.10
CA ASN A 74 -10.06 17.85 -13.98
C ASN A 74 -9.30 18.33 -15.23
N PRO A 75 -9.99 18.61 -16.34
CA PRO A 75 -9.38 19.20 -17.52
C PRO A 75 -8.57 20.45 -17.18
N VAL A 76 -7.49 20.67 -17.89
CA VAL A 76 -6.61 21.82 -17.73
C VAL A 76 -6.61 22.69 -18.99
N GLU A 77 -6.46 24.00 -18.83
CA GLU A 77 -6.32 24.91 -19.96
C GLU A 77 -4.90 24.81 -20.54
N ARG A 78 -4.80 24.56 -21.85
CA ARG A 78 -3.55 24.60 -22.63
C ARG A 78 -3.79 25.34 -23.92
N ASP A 79 -3.00 26.38 -24.16
CA ASP A 79 -3.07 27.21 -25.38
C ASP A 79 -4.48 27.77 -25.66
N GLY A 80 -5.28 28.03 -24.60
CA GLY A 80 -6.65 28.56 -24.69
C GLY A 80 -7.73 27.51 -24.96
N GLU A 81 -7.36 26.21 -24.91
CA GLU A 81 -8.30 25.09 -25.04
C GLU A 81 -8.34 24.25 -23.76
N GLU A 82 -9.52 23.73 -23.43
CA GLU A 82 -9.72 22.80 -22.33
C GLU A 82 -9.28 21.39 -22.77
N VAL A 83 -8.26 20.85 -22.13
CA VAL A 83 -7.68 19.56 -22.46
C VAL A 83 -7.89 18.57 -21.30
N LYS A 84 -8.47 17.41 -21.59
CA LYS A 84 -8.59 16.32 -20.63
C LYS A 84 -7.22 15.82 -20.21
N GLN A 85 -7.04 15.59 -18.89
CA GLN A 85 -5.84 14.95 -18.39
C GLN A 85 -5.89 13.45 -18.67
N LYS A 86 -4.78 12.90 -19.16
CA LYS A 86 -4.61 11.45 -19.33
C LYS A 86 -4.12 10.83 -18.02
N VAL A 87 -4.75 9.72 -17.61
CA VAL A 87 -4.52 9.08 -16.32
C VAL A 87 -4.38 7.57 -16.51
N ILE A 88 -3.39 6.98 -15.85
CA ILE A 88 -3.28 5.55 -15.60
C ILE A 88 -3.66 5.34 -14.15
N LEU A 89 -4.61 4.46 -13.89
CA LEU A 89 -4.99 4.07 -12.55
C LEU A 89 -4.15 2.85 -12.14
N VAL A 90 -3.57 2.91 -10.95
CA VAL A 90 -2.91 1.77 -10.33
C VAL A 90 -3.54 1.50 -8.96
N ASP A 91 -3.65 0.24 -8.59
CA ASP A 91 -4.10 -0.19 -7.26
C ASP A 91 -5.54 0.22 -6.90
N HIS A 92 -6.35 0.52 -7.89
CA HIS A 92 -7.79 0.71 -7.74
C HIS A 92 -8.48 0.79 -9.11
N ASN A 93 -9.77 0.47 -9.11
CA ASN A 93 -10.67 0.65 -10.26
C ASN A 93 -12.08 1.10 -9.81
N GLU A 94 -12.18 1.72 -8.63
CA GLU A 94 -13.42 2.23 -8.04
C GLU A 94 -13.43 3.77 -8.06
N ILE A 95 -14.51 4.39 -8.58
CA ILE A 95 -14.65 5.86 -8.68
C ILE A 95 -14.52 6.52 -7.30
N GLY A 96 -15.07 5.88 -6.26
CA GLY A 96 -14.98 6.38 -4.88
C GLY A 96 -13.55 6.48 -4.36
N GLN A 97 -12.63 5.70 -4.90
CA GLN A 97 -11.21 5.66 -4.56
C GLN A 97 -10.34 6.52 -5.49
N ALA A 98 -10.87 6.90 -6.66
CA ALA A 98 -10.13 7.64 -7.67
C ALA A 98 -9.99 9.14 -7.36
N ALA A 99 -9.15 9.82 -8.13
CA ALA A 99 -8.97 11.27 -8.05
C ALA A 99 -10.28 12.03 -8.33
N PRO A 100 -10.57 13.12 -7.60
CA PRO A 100 -11.66 14.00 -7.97
C PRO A 100 -11.53 14.45 -9.43
N GLY A 101 -12.64 14.40 -10.18
CA GLY A 101 -12.68 14.75 -11.60
C GLY A 101 -12.31 13.61 -12.55
N ILE A 102 -12.19 12.36 -12.03
CA ILE A 102 -11.88 11.19 -12.87
C ILE A 102 -12.89 10.97 -14.00
N GLU A 103 -14.16 11.32 -13.79
CA GLU A 103 -15.21 11.26 -14.80
C GLU A 103 -14.99 12.22 -15.98
N ASN A 104 -14.14 13.24 -15.80
CA ASN A 104 -13.77 14.21 -16.82
C ASN A 104 -12.38 13.95 -17.41
N ALA A 105 -11.60 13.04 -16.84
CA ALA A 105 -10.29 12.65 -17.32
C ALA A 105 -10.37 11.62 -18.47
N ASP A 106 -9.24 11.35 -19.09
CA ASP A 106 -9.06 10.28 -20.07
C ASP A 106 -8.27 9.15 -19.42
N VAL A 107 -8.95 8.14 -18.87
CA VAL A 107 -8.33 6.95 -18.31
C VAL A 107 -7.82 6.09 -19.45
N VAL A 108 -6.50 5.89 -19.53
CA VAL A 108 -5.85 5.21 -20.66
C VAL A 108 -5.39 3.79 -20.33
N GLU A 109 -5.13 3.49 -19.04
CA GLU A 109 -4.78 2.14 -18.57
C GLU A 109 -5.25 1.97 -17.12
N ILE A 110 -5.51 0.72 -16.70
CA ILE A 110 -5.76 0.33 -15.31
C ILE A 110 -4.93 -0.92 -14.99
N ILE A 111 -4.15 -0.86 -13.91
CA ILE A 111 -3.34 -1.96 -13.38
C ILE A 111 -3.73 -2.18 -11.91
N ASP A 112 -4.35 -3.31 -11.58
CA ASP A 112 -4.99 -3.46 -10.29
C ASP A 112 -5.07 -4.93 -9.84
N HIS A 113 -5.22 -5.16 -8.53
CA HIS A 113 -5.43 -6.48 -7.95
C HIS A 113 -6.74 -6.60 -7.16
N HIS A 114 -7.49 -5.50 -7.05
CA HIS A 114 -8.76 -5.46 -6.35
C HIS A 114 -9.91 -6.06 -7.16
N ARG A 115 -11.06 -6.25 -6.52
CA ARG A 115 -12.31 -6.57 -7.22
C ARG A 115 -12.61 -5.50 -8.28
N ILE A 116 -13.18 -5.93 -9.40
CA ILE A 116 -13.66 -4.99 -10.42
C ILE A 116 -14.86 -4.23 -9.86
N ALA A 117 -14.80 -2.89 -9.95
CA ALA A 117 -15.82 -1.98 -9.45
C ALA A 117 -16.49 -1.20 -10.60
N ASP A 118 -16.57 0.13 -10.52
CA ASP A 118 -17.48 0.96 -11.30
C ASP A 118 -16.82 1.99 -12.22
N VAL A 119 -15.49 1.94 -12.39
CA VAL A 119 -14.80 2.79 -13.37
C VAL A 119 -15.27 2.42 -14.79
N SER A 120 -15.67 3.45 -15.54
CA SER A 120 -16.04 3.32 -16.96
C SER A 120 -15.14 4.21 -17.83
N THR A 121 -14.86 3.75 -19.05
CA THR A 121 -14.00 4.45 -20.00
C THR A 121 -14.72 4.69 -21.31
N ALA A 122 -14.42 5.82 -21.97
CA ALA A 122 -15.03 6.16 -23.26
C ALA A 122 -14.45 5.32 -24.40
N ASN A 123 -13.22 4.84 -24.26
CA ASN A 123 -12.51 4.07 -25.27
C ASN A 123 -12.03 2.73 -24.70
N PRO A 124 -11.74 1.72 -25.54
CA PRO A 124 -11.02 0.53 -25.11
C PRO A 124 -9.64 0.89 -24.56
N ILE A 125 -9.29 0.31 -23.41
CA ILE A 125 -8.03 0.54 -22.71
C ILE A 125 -7.35 -0.77 -22.34
N LEU A 126 -6.09 -0.73 -21.93
CA LEU A 126 -5.49 -1.83 -21.19
C LEU A 126 -6.11 -1.85 -19.78
N PHE A 127 -6.79 -2.95 -19.45
CA PHE A 127 -7.26 -3.23 -18.10
C PHE A 127 -6.67 -4.56 -17.63
N LEU A 128 -5.61 -4.49 -16.85
CA LEU A 128 -4.93 -5.65 -16.30
C LEU A 128 -5.27 -5.78 -14.81
N ASN A 129 -6.11 -6.73 -14.49
CA ASN A 129 -6.51 -7.06 -13.12
C ASN A 129 -6.20 -8.54 -12.84
N LEU A 130 -5.46 -8.80 -11.76
CA LEU A 130 -5.13 -10.16 -11.32
C LEU A 130 -5.49 -10.35 -9.84
N PRO A 131 -6.12 -11.48 -9.45
CA PRO A 131 -6.46 -11.76 -8.06
C PRO A 131 -5.22 -12.26 -7.28
N ILE A 132 -4.31 -11.37 -6.99
CA ILE A 132 -3.04 -11.58 -6.29
C ILE A 132 -2.90 -10.61 -5.12
N GLY A 133 -1.80 -10.69 -4.38
CA GLY A 133 -1.66 -9.98 -3.11
C GLY A 133 -1.30 -8.50 -3.22
N SER A 134 -0.81 -7.99 -4.39
CA SER A 134 -0.36 -6.61 -4.53
C SER A 134 -0.27 -6.18 -5.99
N THR A 135 -0.60 -4.93 -6.29
CA THR A 135 -0.41 -4.33 -7.61
C THR A 135 1.07 -4.26 -8.00
N ALA A 136 1.98 -4.05 -7.04
CA ALA A 136 3.42 -4.07 -7.30
C ALA A 136 3.91 -5.43 -7.83
N THR A 137 3.25 -6.53 -7.48
CA THR A 137 3.47 -7.85 -8.10
C THR A 137 3.20 -7.81 -9.60
N ILE A 138 2.10 -7.20 -10.02
CA ILE A 138 1.76 -7.04 -11.46
C ILE A 138 2.81 -6.19 -12.16
N VAL A 139 3.20 -5.07 -11.55
CA VAL A 139 4.23 -4.18 -12.12
C VAL A 139 5.57 -4.92 -12.28
N THR A 140 5.95 -5.72 -11.28
CA THR A 140 7.17 -6.56 -11.36
C THR A 140 7.10 -7.57 -12.51
N LEU A 141 5.94 -8.22 -12.69
CA LEU A 141 5.70 -9.12 -13.82
C LEU A 141 5.84 -8.39 -15.17
N GLN A 142 5.34 -7.15 -15.27
CA GLN A 142 5.45 -6.34 -16.49
C GLN A 142 6.91 -6.00 -16.82
N PHE A 143 7.75 -5.67 -15.84
CA PHE A 143 9.20 -5.51 -16.06
C PHE A 143 9.81 -6.78 -16.64
N ARG A 144 9.51 -7.95 -16.07
CA ARG A 144 10.04 -9.23 -16.51
C ARG A 144 9.56 -9.61 -17.93
N GLN A 145 8.28 -9.34 -18.25
CA GLN A 145 7.70 -9.66 -19.55
C GLN A 145 8.25 -8.76 -20.67
N THR A 146 8.46 -7.49 -20.39
CA THR A 146 8.93 -6.51 -21.39
C THR A 146 10.43 -6.56 -21.58
N GLY A 147 11.17 -7.18 -20.66
CA GLY A 147 12.63 -7.20 -20.64
C GLY A 147 13.28 -5.85 -20.40
N ILE A 148 12.51 -4.87 -19.89
CA ILE A 148 13.06 -3.59 -19.44
C ILE A 148 13.89 -3.83 -18.18
N GLU A 149 15.08 -3.22 -18.15
CA GLU A 149 15.93 -3.27 -16.97
C GLU A 149 15.20 -2.69 -15.75
N LEU A 150 15.18 -3.44 -14.67
CA LEU A 150 14.60 -3.02 -13.39
C LEU A 150 15.74 -2.49 -12.49
N PRO A 151 15.84 -1.18 -12.25
CA PRO A 151 16.86 -0.62 -11.35
C PRO A 151 16.67 -1.11 -9.91
N ASP A 152 17.75 -1.24 -9.16
CA ASP A 152 17.70 -1.74 -7.78
C ASP A 152 16.85 -0.85 -6.88
N SER A 153 16.86 0.48 -7.08
CA SER A 153 16.00 1.41 -6.35
C SER A 153 14.52 1.13 -6.57
N ILE A 154 14.10 0.90 -7.82
CA ILE A 154 12.70 0.56 -8.16
C ILE A 154 12.37 -0.86 -7.66
N ALA A 155 13.31 -1.80 -7.76
CA ALA A 155 13.13 -3.15 -7.23
C ALA A 155 12.86 -3.15 -5.72
N ARG A 156 13.56 -2.31 -4.93
CA ARG A 156 13.32 -2.15 -3.48
C ARG A 156 11.94 -1.55 -3.19
N VAL A 157 11.53 -0.56 -3.96
CA VAL A 157 10.19 0.06 -3.82
C VAL A 157 9.09 -0.97 -4.10
N LEU A 158 9.19 -1.73 -5.21
CA LEU A 158 8.20 -2.77 -5.52
C LEU A 158 8.20 -3.90 -4.50
N LEU A 159 9.38 -4.36 -4.06
CA LEU A 159 9.49 -5.39 -3.02
C LEU A 159 8.82 -4.93 -1.72
N SER A 160 9.04 -3.67 -1.32
CA SER A 160 8.43 -3.13 -0.11
C SER A 160 6.90 -3.19 -0.13
N ALA A 161 6.30 -2.87 -1.27
CA ALA A 161 4.87 -2.89 -1.45
C ALA A 161 4.29 -4.31 -1.36
N ILE A 162 4.90 -5.26 -2.07
CA ILE A 162 4.46 -6.66 -1.99
C ILE A 162 4.53 -7.17 -0.55
N LEU A 163 5.60 -6.84 0.18
CA LEU A 163 5.76 -7.28 1.57
C LEU A 163 4.75 -6.62 2.52
N THR A 164 4.40 -5.34 2.30
CA THR A 164 3.41 -4.66 3.16
C THR A 164 2.00 -5.14 2.90
N ASP A 165 1.61 -5.32 1.64
CA ASP A 165 0.27 -5.75 1.25
C ASP A 165 -0.01 -7.22 1.57
N THR A 166 1.01 -8.04 1.46
CA THR A 166 0.92 -9.46 1.79
C THR A 166 1.27 -9.77 3.25
N VAL A 167 1.52 -8.76 4.08
CA VAL A 167 1.97 -8.92 5.47
C VAL A 167 3.13 -9.93 5.53
N ILE A 168 4.20 -9.61 4.82
CA ILE A 168 5.39 -10.47 4.67
C ILE A 168 4.98 -11.90 4.25
N MET A 169 4.16 -12.00 3.19
CA MET A 169 3.65 -13.25 2.60
C MET A 169 2.75 -14.08 3.55
N LYS A 170 2.16 -13.46 4.58
CA LYS A 170 1.27 -14.13 5.56
C LYS A 170 -0.21 -13.80 5.36
N SER A 171 -0.56 -12.77 4.58
CA SER A 171 -1.94 -12.42 4.27
C SER A 171 -2.66 -13.57 3.55
N PRO A 172 -3.95 -13.81 3.85
CA PRO A 172 -4.78 -14.75 3.06
C PRO A 172 -4.90 -14.38 1.57
N THR A 173 -4.63 -13.13 1.22
CA THR A 173 -4.62 -12.64 -0.17
C THR A 173 -3.32 -12.94 -0.90
N CYS A 174 -2.24 -13.29 -0.17
CA CYS A 174 -0.96 -13.65 -0.75
C CYS A 174 -1.07 -14.92 -1.60
N THR A 175 -0.57 -14.86 -2.82
CA THR A 175 -0.53 -15.98 -3.75
C THR A 175 0.91 -16.46 -4.01
N GLN A 176 1.05 -17.61 -4.66
CA GLN A 176 2.37 -18.10 -5.09
C GLN A 176 3.04 -17.12 -6.08
N VAL A 177 2.24 -16.38 -6.85
CA VAL A 177 2.77 -15.37 -7.78
C VAL A 177 3.47 -14.25 -7.02
N ASP A 178 2.90 -13.79 -5.90
CA ASP A 178 3.52 -12.78 -5.03
C ASP A 178 4.83 -13.29 -4.45
N VAL A 179 4.83 -14.50 -3.90
CA VAL A 179 6.02 -15.16 -3.33
C VAL A 179 7.14 -15.28 -4.37
N ASP A 180 6.79 -15.64 -5.62
CA ASP A 180 7.77 -15.77 -6.71
C ASP A 180 8.38 -14.40 -7.07
N GLN A 181 7.60 -13.30 -7.02
CA GLN A 181 8.13 -11.97 -7.27
C GLN A 181 8.94 -11.45 -6.08
N VAL A 182 8.53 -11.73 -4.83
CA VAL A 182 9.34 -11.43 -3.64
C VAL A 182 10.71 -12.09 -3.75
N ASN A 183 10.75 -13.39 -4.04
CA ASN A 183 12.01 -14.13 -4.20
C ASN A 183 12.87 -13.54 -5.33
N PHE A 184 12.27 -13.27 -6.49
CA PHE A 184 12.97 -12.66 -7.62
C PHE A 184 13.60 -11.31 -7.25
N LEU A 185 12.87 -10.44 -6.56
CA LEU A 185 13.34 -9.11 -6.17
C LEU A 185 14.40 -9.21 -5.06
N ALA A 186 14.20 -10.07 -4.06
CA ALA A 186 15.13 -10.28 -2.96
C ALA A 186 16.46 -10.85 -3.47
N ASP A 187 16.43 -11.86 -4.36
CA ASP A 187 17.60 -12.45 -5.00
C ASP A 187 18.37 -11.41 -5.83
N LYS A 188 17.65 -10.60 -6.63
CA LYS A 188 18.23 -9.51 -7.41
C LYS A 188 18.96 -8.51 -6.52
N LEU A 189 18.39 -8.17 -5.36
CA LEU A 189 18.91 -7.18 -4.44
C LEU A 189 19.94 -7.74 -3.45
N GLY A 190 20.03 -9.08 -3.32
CA GLY A 190 20.90 -9.75 -2.36
C GLY A 190 20.51 -9.49 -0.90
N ILE A 191 19.20 -9.39 -0.60
CA ILE A 191 18.68 -9.10 0.75
C ILE A 191 17.73 -10.19 1.25
N ASP A 192 17.56 -10.27 2.56
CA ASP A 192 16.51 -11.07 3.18
C ASP A 192 15.19 -10.30 3.14
N ALA A 193 14.19 -10.89 2.46
CA ALA A 193 12.88 -10.27 2.27
C ALA A 193 12.11 -10.12 3.59
N VAL A 194 12.24 -11.10 4.50
CA VAL A 194 11.54 -11.06 5.80
C VAL A 194 12.11 -9.96 6.68
N GLU A 195 13.44 -9.88 6.76
CA GLU A 195 14.14 -8.85 7.54
C GLU A 195 13.80 -7.45 6.98
N TYR A 196 13.86 -7.29 5.66
CA TYR A 196 13.48 -6.04 5.00
C TYR A 196 12.02 -5.64 5.27
N GLY A 197 11.09 -6.60 5.19
CA GLY A 197 9.69 -6.38 5.53
C GLY A 197 9.50 -5.94 6.98
N MET A 198 10.21 -6.57 7.92
CA MET A 198 10.19 -6.18 9.33
C MET A 198 10.70 -4.75 9.56
N ASP A 199 11.77 -4.35 8.87
CA ASP A 199 12.29 -2.98 8.96
C ASP A 199 11.25 -1.97 8.47
N ILE A 200 10.55 -2.26 7.37
CA ILE A 200 9.47 -1.42 6.86
C ILE A 200 8.34 -1.29 7.90
N PHE A 201 7.86 -2.39 8.47
CA PHE A 201 6.81 -2.33 9.49
C PHE A 201 7.22 -1.53 10.72
N ARG A 202 8.50 -1.57 11.12
CA ARG A 202 9.04 -0.76 12.22
C ARG A 202 8.97 0.74 11.94
N THR A 203 9.05 1.17 10.67
CA THR A 203 8.95 2.61 10.32
C THR A 203 7.58 3.20 10.57
N ARG A 204 6.50 2.40 10.55
CA ARG A 204 5.12 2.86 10.79
C ARG A 204 4.90 3.49 12.16
N GLY A 205 5.93 3.61 12.97
CA GLY A 205 5.86 4.12 14.32
C GLY A 205 5.51 2.97 15.26
N GLY A 206 6.58 2.36 15.74
CA GLY A 206 6.52 1.12 16.47
C GLY A 206 5.52 1.15 17.61
N GLU A 207 4.99 0.01 17.90
CA GLU A 207 4.16 -0.27 19.08
C GLU A 207 4.83 0.16 20.39
N ASP A 208 6.16 0.43 20.35
CA ASP A 208 6.95 1.04 21.42
C ASP A 208 6.48 2.47 21.78
N LYS A 209 6.04 3.26 20.79
CA LYS A 209 5.59 4.67 20.95
C LYS A 209 4.08 4.85 20.87
N MET A 210 3.34 3.80 20.53
CA MET A 210 1.89 3.89 20.42
C MET A 210 1.25 4.19 21.78
N PRO A 211 0.27 5.13 21.86
CA PRO A 211 -0.50 5.32 23.09
C PRO A 211 -1.10 4.00 23.56
N ILE A 212 -0.98 3.70 24.85
CA ILE A 212 -1.38 2.42 25.42
C ILE A 212 -2.86 2.10 25.16
N ALA A 213 -3.73 3.10 25.24
CA ALA A 213 -5.14 2.96 24.90
C ALA A 213 -5.33 2.47 23.45
N LYS A 214 -4.61 3.08 22.50
CA LYS A 214 -4.68 2.66 21.09
C LYS A 214 -4.13 1.25 20.88
N LEU A 215 -3.10 0.86 21.63
CA LEU A 215 -2.53 -0.48 21.52
C LEU A 215 -3.50 -1.55 22.02
N VAL A 216 -4.25 -1.27 23.08
CA VAL A 216 -5.14 -2.25 23.76
C VAL A 216 -6.58 -2.19 23.22
N GLU A 217 -7.10 -1.01 22.88
CA GLU A 217 -8.53 -0.82 22.64
C GLU A 217 -8.91 -0.73 21.15
N ALA A 218 -7.94 -0.62 20.22
CA ALA A 218 -8.23 -0.39 18.81
C ALA A 218 -9.12 -1.47 18.14
N ASP A 219 -8.98 -2.72 18.58
CA ASP A 219 -9.87 -3.81 18.21
C ASP A 219 -10.34 -4.50 19.47
N SER A 220 -11.33 -3.88 20.14
CA SER A 220 -11.91 -4.40 21.36
C SER A 220 -13.43 -4.43 21.27
N LYS A 221 -14.04 -5.43 21.93
CA LYS A 221 -15.48 -5.61 22.00
C LYS A 221 -15.92 -6.01 23.40
N GLU A 222 -17.04 -5.45 23.83
CA GLU A 222 -17.73 -5.85 25.04
C GLU A 222 -18.65 -7.05 24.76
N PHE A 223 -18.60 -8.02 25.64
CA PHE A 223 -19.47 -9.19 25.57
C PHE A 223 -20.25 -9.33 26.89
N LYS A 224 -21.58 -9.30 26.79
CA LYS A 224 -22.47 -9.63 27.89
C LYS A 224 -22.59 -11.15 28.00
N VAL A 225 -22.05 -11.70 29.09
CA VAL A 225 -22.14 -13.13 29.37
C VAL A 225 -23.51 -13.47 29.95
N ASN A 226 -24.04 -12.59 30.81
CA ASN A 226 -25.39 -12.60 31.38
C ASN A 226 -25.79 -11.18 31.83
N ASP A 227 -26.93 -11.02 32.53
CA ASP A 227 -27.43 -9.72 32.92
C ASP A 227 -26.47 -8.95 33.91
N ASP A 228 -25.66 -9.68 34.65
CA ASP A 228 -24.76 -9.13 35.67
C ASP A 228 -23.28 -9.12 35.26
N VAL A 229 -22.91 -9.85 34.21
CA VAL A 229 -21.50 -10.07 33.82
C VAL A 229 -21.23 -9.56 32.42
N THR A 230 -20.36 -8.56 32.31
CA THR A 230 -19.80 -8.06 31.06
C THR A 230 -18.28 -8.25 31.07
N VAL A 231 -17.70 -8.66 29.96
CA VAL A 231 -16.27 -8.83 29.76
C VAL A 231 -15.78 -8.04 28.56
N LEU A 232 -14.53 -7.57 28.58
CA LEU A 232 -13.87 -6.94 27.44
C LEU A 232 -12.93 -7.96 26.79
N ILE A 233 -13.08 -8.17 25.48
CA ILE A 233 -12.13 -8.95 24.68
C ILE A 233 -11.54 -8.02 23.62
N ALA A 234 -10.21 -7.94 23.62
CA ALA A 234 -9.45 -7.16 22.69
C ALA A 234 -8.45 -8.05 21.92
N GLN A 235 -8.14 -7.65 20.68
CA GLN A 235 -7.12 -8.30 19.86
C GLN A 235 -6.10 -7.26 19.39
N ARG A 236 -4.84 -7.66 19.42
CA ARG A 236 -3.74 -6.92 18.80
C ARG A 236 -2.95 -7.85 17.90
N GLU A 237 -3.02 -7.60 16.61
CA GLU A 237 -2.14 -8.24 15.63
C GLU A 237 -0.85 -7.44 15.53
N THR A 238 0.29 -8.14 15.52
CA THR A 238 1.62 -7.53 15.42
C THR A 238 2.55 -8.39 14.56
N VAL A 239 3.51 -7.74 13.92
CA VAL A 239 4.65 -8.39 13.27
C VAL A 239 5.91 -8.34 14.16
N ASP A 240 5.86 -7.61 15.28
CA ASP A 240 6.97 -7.43 16.23
C ASP A 240 6.51 -7.69 17.68
N LEU A 241 6.18 -8.94 17.96
CA LEU A 241 5.74 -9.37 19.29
C LEU A 241 6.71 -8.96 20.42
N PRO A 242 8.04 -9.04 20.28
CA PRO A 242 8.96 -8.58 21.32
C PRO A 242 8.75 -7.13 21.74
N THR A 243 8.49 -6.21 20.79
CA THR A 243 8.24 -4.79 21.08
C THR A 243 6.94 -4.61 21.86
N VAL A 244 5.87 -5.32 21.51
CA VAL A 244 4.60 -5.27 22.27
C VAL A 244 4.82 -5.82 23.69
N MET A 245 5.48 -6.98 23.81
CA MET A 245 5.71 -7.65 25.11
C MET A 245 6.66 -6.87 26.02
N ALA A 246 7.55 -6.05 25.49
CA ALA A 246 8.36 -5.14 26.30
C ALA A 246 7.51 -4.13 27.08
N ARG A 247 6.25 -3.89 26.65
CA ARG A 247 5.27 -3.02 27.30
C ARG A 247 4.24 -3.76 28.15
N GLU A 248 4.46 -5.03 28.46
CA GLU A 248 3.50 -5.87 29.21
C GLU A 248 2.98 -5.21 30.50
N ALA A 249 3.85 -4.55 31.25
CA ALA A 249 3.45 -3.88 32.51
C ALA A 249 2.45 -2.75 32.24
N GLU A 250 2.72 -1.90 31.24
CA GLU A 250 1.80 -0.81 30.85
C GLU A 250 0.45 -1.35 30.35
N ILE A 251 0.49 -2.43 29.55
CA ILE A 251 -0.71 -3.10 29.04
C ILE A 251 -1.56 -3.61 30.21
N ARG A 252 -0.94 -4.33 31.14
CA ARG A 252 -1.64 -4.89 32.32
C ARG A 252 -2.26 -3.80 33.20
N ASP A 253 -1.56 -2.72 33.42
CA ASP A 253 -2.06 -1.62 34.25
C ASP A 253 -3.22 -0.89 33.56
N HIS A 254 -3.15 -0.70 32.26
CA HIS A 254 -4.24 -0.11 31.47
C HIS A 254 -5.48 -1.01 31.47
N MET A 255 -5.30 -2.33 31.27
CA MET A 255 -6.41 -3.29 31.30
C MET A 255 -7.09 -3.36 32.68
N LYS A 256 -6.33 -3.31 33.79
CA LYS A 256 -6.91 -3.23 35.15
C LYS A 256 -7.77 -2.00 35.29
N LYS A 257 -7.29 -0.84 34.81
CA LYS A 257 -8.05 0.39 34.84
C LYS A 257 -9.34 0.30 34.03
N LEU A 258 -9.31 -0.30 32.83
CA LEU A 258 -10.51 -0.55 32.03
C LEU A 258 -11.55 -1.41 32.77
N VAL A 259 -11.09 -2.45 33.47
CA VAL A 259 -11.96 -3.31 34.29
C VAL A 259 -12.60 -2.51 35.41
N GLU A 260 -11.83 -1.70 36.15
CA GLU A 260 -12.31 -0.89 37.26
C GLU A 260 -13.27 0.22 36.83
N ASP A 261 -12.91 0.96 35.76
CA ASP A 261 -13.67 2.14 35.31
C ASP A 261 -15.01 1.74 34.64
N ASN A 262 -15.12 0.57 34.03
CA ASN A 262 -16.30 0.13 33.28
C ASN A 262 -17.06 -1.02 33.97
N GLY A 263 -16.57 -1.54 35.08
CA GLY A 263 -17.23 -2.63 35.83
C GLY A 263 -17.23 -3.96 35.10
N TYR A 264 -16.21 -4.21 34.29
CA TYR A 264 -16.05 -5.53 33.63
C TYR A 264 -15.63 -6.60 34.68
N GLU A 265 -16.08 -7.83 34.47
CA GLU A 265 -15.62 -8.97 35.29
C GLU A 265 -14.14 -9.25 35.05
N PHE A 266 -13.72 -9.17 33.78
CA PHE A 266 -12.31 -9.21 33.36
C PHE A 266 -12.14 -8.58 31.97
N ALA A 267 -10.89 -8.27 31.63
CA ALA A 267 -10.46 -7.93 30.28
C ALA A 267 -9.42 -8.94 29.77
N LEU A 268 -9.56 -9.38 28.52
CA LEU A 268 -8.64 -10.27 27.84
C LEU A 268 -8.07 -9.56 26.62
N LEU A 269 -6.73 -9.55 26.49
CA LEU A 269 -6.06 -9.10 25.28
C LEU A 269 -5.35 -10.30 24.64
N LEU A 270 -5.71 -10.61 23.41
CA LEU A 270 -5.02 -11.57 22.55
C LEU A 270 -3.97 -10.80 21.73
N VAL A 271 -2.70 -11.10 21.93
CA VAL A 271 -1.61 -10.54 21.11
C VAL A 271 -1.17 -11.61 20.13
N THR A 272 -1.49 -11.39 18.86
CA THR A 272 -1.23 -12.35 17.78
C THR A 272 0.03 -11.94 17.01
N ASP A 273 1.06 -12.78 17.08
CA ASP A 273 2.23 -12.69 16.20
C ASP A 273 1.85 -13.27 14.84
N ILE A 274 1.65 -12.39 13.86
CA ILE A 274 1.20 -12.78 12.52
C ILE A 274 2.27 -13.63 11.81
N LEU A 275 3.55 -13.31 12.02
CA LEU A 275 4.66 -14.02 11.37
C LEU A 275 4.84 -15.42 11.91
N ALA A 276 4.70 -15.58 13.23
CA ALA A 276 4.77 -16.88 13.89
C ALA A 276 3.44 -17.65 13.90
N GLU A 277 2.33 -17.02 13.42
CA GLU A 277 0.97 -17.58 13.40
C GLU A 277 0.54 -18.12 14.79
N ARG A 278 0.76 -17.30 15.84
CA ARG A 278 0.44 -17.66 17.23
C ARG A 278 -0.02 -16.44 18.05
N SER A 279 -0.85 -16.70 19.04
CA SER A 279 -1.32 -15.72 20.03
C SER A 279 -0.93 -16.13 21.43
#